data_c19bd40b667cc1ef8cd1705b889823e2
#
_entry.id   c19bd40b667cc1ef8cd1705b889823e2
#
_cell.length_a   1.000
_cell.length_b   1.000
_cell.length_c   1.000
_cell.angle_alpha   90.00
_cell.angle_beta   90.00
_cell.angle_gamma   90.00
#
_symmetry.space_group_name_H-M   'P 1'
#
loop_
_entity.id
_entity.type
_entity.pdbx_description
1 polymer ?
#
loop_
_entity_poly.entity_id
_entity_poly.type
_entity_poly.pdbx_seq_one_letter_code
_entity_poly.pdbx_strand_id
1 'polypeptide(L)'
;MNDQLSNVVQANGTYNGLPTSLTSEAVVVTLVSGLAITKTADKVSWANGNLTYTITITNQGTESYAAPVLTDVLDTSLVDFVEDSVFINGEKADTSKYQYAANTLTITLDDIAPSNSSTVTFQVKKKV
;
A
#
# COMPACT_ATOMS: atom_id res chain seq x y z
N MET A 1 -17.00 -7.26 -16.27
CA MET A 1 -16.91 -8.21 -15.15
C MET A 1 -15.59 -7.98 -14.43
N ASN A 2 -15.65 -7.81 -13.13
CA ASN A 2 -14.45 -7.56 -12.33
C ASN A 2 -14.14 -8.80 -11.52
N ASP A 3 -13.02 -9.44 -11.84
CA ASP A 3 -12.51 -10.56 -11.07
C ASP A 3 -11.42 -10.06 -10.13
N GLN A 4 -11.31 -10.67 -8.97
CA GLN A 4 -10.28 -10.35 -8.00
C GLN A 4 -9.36 -11.54 -7.82
N LEU A 5 -8.06 -11.25 -7.86
CA LEU A 5 -7.03 -12.21 -7.57
C LEU A 5 -6.39 -11.83 -6.24
N SER A 6 -6.45 -12.73 -5.26
CA SER A 6 -5.82 -12.53 -3.96
C SER A 6 -4.63 -13.47 -3.84
N ASN A 7 -3.51 -12.93 -3.40
CA ASN A 7 -2.29 -13.71 -3.23
C ASN A 7 -1.64 -13.39 -1.88
N VAL A 8 -1.32 -14.44 -1.15
CA VAL A 8 -0.64 -14.35 0.14
C VAL A 8 0.54 -15.31 0.12
N VAL A 9 1.70 -14.88 0.57
CA VAL A 9 2.85 -15.76 0.75
C VAL A 9 3.10 -15.95 2.24
N GLN A 10 3.46 -17.17 2.59
CA GLN A 10 3.80 -17.52 3.96
C GLN A 10 5.20 -18.13 4.00
N ALA A 11 6.00 -17.71 4.96
CA ALA A 11 7.29 -18.30 5.23
C ALA A 11 7.24 -18.98 6.59
N ASN A 12 7.58 -20.27 6.64
CA ASN A 12 7.66 -21.02 7.88
C ASN A 12 9.10 -21.47 8.08
N GLY A 13 9.59 -21.34 9.29
CA GLY A 13 10.94 -21.73 9.60
C GLY A 13 11.21 -21.64 11.08
N THR A 14 12.47 -21.75 11.44
CA THR A 14 12.90 -21.64 12.82
C THR A 14 13.82 -20.44 12.95
N TYR A 15 13.50 -19.56 13.87
CA TYR A 15 14.32 -18.39 14.15
C TYR A 15 14.75 -18.45 15.61
N ASN A 16 16.07 -18.46 15.82
CA ASN A 16 16.66 -18.52 17.16
C ASN A 16 16.11 -19.72 17.98
N GLY A 17 15.97 -20.88 17.29
CA GLY A 17 15.49 -22.11 17.90
C GLY A 17 13.97 -22.19 18.08
N LEU A 18 13.22 -21.18 17.65
CA LEU A 18 11.77 -21.13 17.82
C LEU A 18 11.07 -21.26 16.46
N PRO A 19 10.04 -22.09 16.37
CA PRO A 19 9.21 -22.12 15.17
C PRO A 19 8.63 -20.74 14.90
N THR A 20 8.81 -20.25 13.68
CA THR A 20 8.41 -18.89 13.32
C THR A 20 7.69 -18.91 11.99
N SER A 21 6.51 -18.31 11.93
CA SER A 21 5.72 -18.15 10.71
C SER A 21 5.57 -16.67 10.39
N LEU A 22 5.86 -16.32 9.15
CA LEU A 22 5.63 -14.98 8.63
C LEU A 22 4.62 -15.10 7.50
N THR A 23 3.62 -14.23 7.53
CA THR A 23 2.59 -14.21 6.50
C THR A 23 2.55 -12.81 5.90
N SER A 24 2.61 -12.71 4.58
CA SER A 24 2.45 -11.44 3.91
C SER A 24 1.00 -10.97 4.01
N GLU A 25 0.79 -9.68 3.85
CA GLU A 25 -0.56 -9.18 3.61
C GLU A 25 -1.05 -9.72 2.27
N ALA A 26 -2.37 -9.89 2.17
CA ALA A 26 -2.97 -10.28 0.91
C ALA A 26 -2.77 -9.16 -0.12
N VAL A 27 -2.27 -9.52 -1.28
CA VAL A 27 -2.25 -8.64 -2.44
C VAL A 27 -3.49 -8.98 -3.25
N VAL A 28 -4.43 -8.05 -3.31
CA VAL A 28 -5.67 -8.24 -4.06
C VAL A 28 -5.60 -7.39 -5.31
N VAL A 29 -5.74 -8.03 -6.45
CA VAL A 29 -5.74 -7.37 -7.74
C VAL A 29 -7.14 -7.53 -8.35
N THR A 30 -7.77 -6.41 -8.67
CA THR A 30 -9.04 -6.42 -9.38
C THR A 30 -8.74 -6.42 -10.88
N LEU A 31 -9.20 -7.45 -11.58
CA LEU A 31 -8.96 -7.59 -13.01
C LEU A 31 -9.99 -6.75 -13.78
N VAL A 32 -9.73 -5.45 -13.86
CA VAL A 32 -10.50 -4.54 -14.69
C VAL A 32 -9.66 -4.25 -15.92
N SER A 33 -10.31 -4.25 -17.09
CA SER A 33 -9.59 -4.01 -18.35
C SER A 33 -8.80 -2.70 -18.27
N GLY A 34 -7.49 -2.80 -18.34
CA GLY A 34 -6.59 -1.66 -18.37
C GLY A 34 -6.19 -1.06 -17.03
N LEU A 35 -6.73 -1.52 -15.92
CA LEU A 35 -6.33 -1.01 -14.60
C LEU A 35 -5.51 -2.04 -13.83
N ALA A 36 -4.46 -1.57 -13.16
CA ALA A 36 -3.62 -2.41 -12.31
C ALA A 36 -3.18 -1.64 -11.08
N ILE A 37 -3.05 -2.34 -9.96
CA ILE A 37 -2.52 -1.78 -8.72
C ILE A 37 -1.45 -2.71 -8.17
N THR A 38 -0.33 -2.12 -7.71
CA THR A 38 0.74 -2.86 -7.06
C THR A 38 1.09 -2.18 -5.74
N LYS A 39 1.56 -2.97 -4.79
CA LYS A 39 2.06 -2.48 -3.51
C LYS A 39 3.36 -3.20 -3.18
N THR A 40 4.41 -2.44 -2.88
CA THR A 40 5.71 -2.97 -2.52
C THR A 40 6.21 -2.30 -1.24
N ALA A 41 7.13 -2.95 -0.56
CA ALA A 41 7.84 -2.38 0.59
C ALA A 41 9.31 -2.26 0.22
N ASP A 42 10.00 -1.29 0.83
CA ASP A 42 11.42 -1.05 0.55
C ASP A 42 12.35 -2.06 1.22
N LYS A 43 11.81 -2.94 2.07
CA LYS A 43 12.59 -3.95 2.77
C LYS A 43 11.83 -5.27 2.78
N VAL A 44 12.56 -6.38 2.63
CA VAL A 44 11.98 -7.73 2.76
C VAL A 44 12.09 -8.24 4.19
N SER A 45 13.05 -7.72 4.97
CA SER A 45 13.20 -8.00 6.39
C SER A 45 13.36 -6.68 7.13
N TRP A 46 12.69 -6.55 8.25
CA TRP A 46 12.62 -5.27 8.93
C TRP A 46 12.64 -5.48 10.44
N ALA A 47 13.66 -4.93 11.09
CA ALA A 47 13.85 -5.06 12.53
C ALA A 47 13.55 -3.77 13.28
N ASN A 48 13.83 -2.62 12.68
CA ASN A 48 13.61 -1.32 13.33
C ASN A 48 13.59 -0.22 12.27
N GLY A 49 13.30 1.00 12.71
CA GLY A 49 13.24 2.17 11.85
C GLY A 49 11.94 2.26 11.07
N ASN A 50 11.98 3.00 9.99
CA ASN A 50 10.81 3.23 9.15
C ASN A 50 10.81 2.25 7.97
N LEU A 51 9.62 1.81 7.61
CA LEU A 51 9.37 0.99 6.44
C LEU A 51 8.56 1.82 5.45
N THR A 52 9.00 1.89 4.20
CA THR A 52 8.32 2.66 3.17
C THR A 52 7.53 1.73 2.26
N TYR A 53 6.24 1.97 2.14
CA TYR A 53 5.38 1.30 1.16
C TYR A 53 5.22 2.17 -0.07
N THR A 54 5.21 1.55 -1.22
CA THR A 54 4.94 2.21 -2.50
C THR A 54 3.74 1.54 -3.16
N ILE A 55 2.73 2.33 -3.48
CA ILE A 55 1.53 1.87 -4.18
C ILE A 55 1.50 2.55 -5.54
N THR A 56 1.37 1.77 -6.60
CA THR A 56 1.29 2.30 -7.96
C THR A 56 -0.01 1.84 -8.60
N ILE A 57 -0.78 2.80 -9.14
CA ILE A 57 -1.98 2.52 -9.92
C ILE A 57 -1.69 2.93 -11.36
N THR A 58 -1.86 2.00 -12.28
CA THR A 58 -1.60 2.22 -13.70
C THR A 58 -2.91 2.10 -14.48
N ASN A 59 -3.17 3.09 -15.33
CA ASN A 59 -4.35 3.09 -16.19
C ASN A 59 -3.91 2.95 -17.65
N GLN A 60 -4.01 1.75 -18.18
CA GLN A 60 -3.74 1.46 -19.60
C GLN A 60 -5.04 1.30 -20.40
N GLY A 61 -6.16 1.63 -19.79
CA GLY A 61 -7.46 1.59 -20.46
C GLY A 61 -7.68 2.82 -21.32
N THR A 62 -8.90 2.97 -21.79
CA THR A 62 -9.31 4.07 -22.66
C THR A 62 -10.10 5.15 -21.92
N GLU A 63 -10.46 4.88 -20.66
CA GLU A 63 -11.25 5.80 -19.84
C GLU A 63 -10.40 6.32 -18.68
N SER A 64 -10.72 7.51 -18.22
CA SER A 64 -10.09 8.07 -17.02
C SER A 64 -10.58 7.36 -15.76
N TYR A 65 -9.66 7.06 -14.84
CA TYR A 65 -10.01 6.53 -13.53
C TYR A 65 -10.25 7.72 -12.59
N ALA A 66 -11.51 7.99 -12.30
CA ALA A 66 -11.91 9.22 -11.62
C ALA A 66 -11.65 9.14 -10.12
N ALA A 67 -10.83 10.04 -9.61
CA ALA A 67 -10.55 10.28 -8.19
C ALA A 67 -10.51 9.00 -7.34
N PRO A 68 -9.61 8.06 -7.64
CA PRO A 68 -9.56 6.82 -6.87
C PRO A 68 -9.21 7.09 -5.40
N VAL A 69 -9.84 6.32 -4.51
CA VAL A 69 -9.58 6.41 -3.08
C VAL A 69 -8.88 5.13 -2.64
N LEU A 70 -7.69 5.28 -2.07
CA LEU A 70 -6.93 4.16 -1.53
C LEU A 70 -7.25 4.01 -0.05
N THR A 71 -7.42 2.78 0.39
CA THR A 71 -7.67 2.46 1.79
C THR A 71 -6.69 1.38 2.23
N ASP A 72 -5.90 1.66 3.25
CA ASP A 72 -4.90 0.73 3.77
C ASP A 72 -5.10 0.58 5.27
N VAL A 73 -5.38 -0.64 5.72
CA VAL A 73 -5.57 -0.93 7.13
C VAL A 73 -4.23 -1.40 7.71
N LEU A 74 -3.73 -0.68 8.69
CA LEU A 74 -2.44 -0.99 9.32
C LEU A 74 -2.64 -1.88 10.55
N ASP A 75 -1.69 -2.79 10.75
CA ASP A 75 -1.65 -3.60 11.97
C ASP A 75 -0.98 -2.79 13.08
N THR A 76 -1.78 -2.08 13.83
CA THR A 76 -1.29 -1.20 14.89
C THR A 76 -0.78 -1.94 16.12
N SER A 77 -0.88 -3.26 16.15
CA SER A 77 -0.17 -4.03 17.17
C SER A 77 1.33 -4.07 16.89
N LEU A 78 1.75 -3.85 15.64
CA LEU A 78 3.14 -3.95 15.21
C LEU A 78 3.74 -2.62 14.78
N VAL A 79 2.93 -1.71 14.23
CA VAL A 79 3.43 -0.49 13.62
C VAL A 79 2.60 0.73 14.00
N ASP A 80 3.24 1.88 13.88
CA ASP A 80 2.56 3.18 13.89
C ASP A 80 2.73 3.84 12.54
N PHE A 81 1.69 4.54 12.09
CA PHE A 81 1.78 5.38 10.90
C PHE A 81 2.71 6.58 11.20
N VAL A 82 3.58 6.90 10.25
CA VAL A 82 4.43 8.09 10.37
C VAL A 82 3.70 9.27 9.73
N GLU A 83 3.33 10.25 10.53
CA GLU A 83 2.66 11.44 10.03
C GLU A 83 3.56 12.21 9.05
N ASP A 84 2.93 12.91 8.12
CA ASP A 84 3.62 13.68 7.09
C ASP A 84 4.49 12.84 6.15
N SER A 85 4.29 11.53 6.11
CA SER A 85 5.05 10.64 5.25
C SER A 85 4.36 10.31 3.93
N VAL A 86 3.15 10.81 3.70
CA VAL A 86 2.40 10.51 2.47
C VAL A 86 2.91 11.41 1.34
N PHE A 87 3.38 10.79 0.26
CA PHE A 87 3.78 11.49 -0.95
C PHE A 87 2.97 10.94 -2.12
N ILE A 88 2.50 11.82 -2.98
CA ILE A 88 1.76 11.46 -4.18
C ILE A 88 2.56 11.98 -5.38
N ASN A 89 2.96 11.06 -6.25
CA ASN A 89 3.76 11.38 -7.44
C ASN A 89 5.03 12.18 -7.10
N GLY A 90 5.66 11.83 -5.97
CA GLY A 90 6.90 12.45 -5.54
C GLY A 90 6.76 13.76 -4.79
N GLU A 91 5.54 14.23 -4.59
CA GLU A 91 5.28 15.46 -3.85
C GLU A 91 4.58 15.15 -2.53
N LYS A 92 4.94 15.86 -1.47
CA LYS A 92 4.30 15.70 -0.17
C LYS A 92 2.82 15.99 -0.29
N ALA A 93 1.99 15.05 0.17
CA ALA A 93 0.54 15.20 0.08
C ALA A 93 0.04 16.24 1.07
N ASP A 94 -0.91 17.06 0.60
CA ASP A 94 -1.64 17.97 1.47
C ASP A 94 -2.52 17.16 2.42
N THR A 95 -2.72 17.66 3.64
CA THR A 95 -3.55 16.98 4.64
C THR A 95 -5.01 16.82 4.20
N SER A 96 -5.45 17.58 3.19
CA SER A 96 -6.78 17.41 2.60
C SER A 96 -6.87 16.16 1.72
N LYS A 97 -5.74 15.56 1.35
CA LYS A 97 -5.69 14.40 0.44
C LYS A 97 -5.60 13.08 1.18
N TYR A 98 -5.32 13.07 2.47
CA TYR A 98 -5.24 11.83 3.22
C TYR A 98 -5.75 12.00 4.64
N GLN A 99 -6.17 10.89 5.23
CA GLN A 99 -6.62 10.84 6.61
C GLN A 99 -6.17 9.50 7.19
N TYR A 100 -5.67 9.54 8.41
CA TYR A 100 -5.38 8.34 9.17
C TYR A 100 -6.24 8.32 10.43
N ALA A 101 -7.15 7.38 10.52
CA ALA A 101 -8.04 7.22 11.66
C ALA A 101 -8.46 5.76 11.80
N ALA A 102 -8.63 5.30 13.04
CA ALA A 102 -9.08 3.93 13.33
C ALA A 102 -8.24 2.88 12.58
N ASN A 103 -6.92 3.03 12.61
CA ASN A 103 -5.96 2.11 12.00
C ASN A 103 -6.01 2.10 10.47
N THR A 104 -6.75 3.01 9.85
CA THR A 104 -6.96 3.03 8.42
C THR A 104 -6.41 4.31 7.81
N LEU A 105 -5.54 4.15 6.84
CA LEU A 105 -5.04 5.26 6.03
C LEU A 105 -5.89 5.34 4.77
N THR A 106 -6.52 6.49 4.55
CA THR A 106 -7.34 6.75 3.38
C THR A 106 -6.69 7.87 2.58
N ILE A 107 -6.43 7.64 1.30
CA ILE A 107 -5.77 8.61 0.42
C ILE A 107 -6.64 8.81 -0.81
N THR A 108 -6.97 10.07 -1.10
CA THR A 108 -7.73 10.43 -2.30
C THR A 108 -6.77 10.94 -3.37
N LEU A 109 -6.80 10.30 -4.52
CA LEU A 109 -5.96 10.69 -5.65
C LEU A 109 -6.75 11.53 -6.64
N ASP A 110 -6.02 12.27 -7.46
CA ASP A 110 -6.60 12.93 -8.62
C ASP A 110 -6.92 11.89 -9.71
N ASP A 111 -7.71 12.29 -10.68
CA ASP A 111 -8.04 11.42 -11.82
C ASP A 111 -6.77 10.90 -12.48
N ILE A 112 -6.80 9.63 -12.87
CA ILE A 112 -5.71 9.02 -13.61
C ILE A 112 -6.17 8.83 -15.05
N ALA A 113 -5.63 9.67 -15.94
CA ALA A 113 -5.99 9.62 -17.35
C ALA A 113 -5.48 8.33 -18.01
N PRO A 114 -6.04 7.93 -19.16
CA PRO A 114 -5.51 6.81 -19.92
C PRO A 114 -4.01 6.98 -20.20
N SER A 115 -3.28 5.89 -20.12
CA SER A 115 -1.82 5.79 -20.31
C SER A 115 -1.00 6.46 -19.21
N ASN A 116 -1.63 6.84 -18.10
CA ASN A 116 -0.95 7.45 -16.96
C ASN A 116 -0.99 6.52 -15.74
N SER A 117 -0.19 6.88 -14.75
CA SER A 117 -0.15 6.19 -13.48
C SER A 117 -0.02 7.19 -12.34
N SER A 118 -0.39 6.77 -11.12
CA SER A 118 -0.13 7.52 -9.91
C SER A 118 0.61 6.64 -8.92
N THR A 119 1.57 7.23 -8.24
CA THR A 119 2.39 6.53 -7.25
C THR A 119 2.24 7.21 -5.90
N VAL A 120 1.97 6.42 -4.88
CA VAL A 120 1.82 6.89 -3.50
C VAL A 120 2.86 6.18 -2.65
N THR A 121 3.55 6.94 -1.81
CA THR A 121 4.43 6.36 -0.80
C THR A 121 4.01 6.85 0.58
N PHE A 122 4.15 5.99 1.57
CA PHE A 122 3.97 6.37 2.95
C PHE A 122 4.84 5.48 3.83
N GLN A 123 5.05 5.89 5.08
CA GLN A 123 5.93 5.18 5.98
C GLN A 123 5.18 4.72 7.22
N VAL A 124 5.60 3.57 7.73
CA VAL A 124 5.22 3.08 9.05
C VAL A 124 6.49 2.87 9.88
N LYS A 125 6.33 2.95 11.18
CA LYS A 125 7.41 2.79 12.13
C LYS A 125 7.07 1.60 13.03
N LYS A 126 8.06 0.74 13.27
CA LYS A 126 7.87 -0.40 14.16
C LYS A 126 7.62 0.11 15.58
N LYS A 127 6.62 -0.46 16.23
CA LYS A 127 6.39 -0.23 17.67
C LYS A 127 7.52 -0.84 18.48
N VAL A 128 7.88 -0.12 19.52
CA VAL A 128 8.93 -0.56 20.43
C VAL A 128 8.31 -1.27 21.62
#